data_93cb9ef422150a22e041c5135570764c
#
_entry.id   93cb9ef422150a22e041c5135570764c
#
_cell.length_a   1.000
_cell.length_b   1.000
_cell.length_c   1.000
_cell.angle_alpha   90.00
_cell.angle_beta   90.00
_cell.angle_gamma   90.00
#
_symmetry.space_group_name_H-M   'P 1'
#
loop_
_entity.id
_entity.type
_entity.pdbx_description
1 polymer ?
#
loop_
_entity_poly.entity_id
_entity_poly.type
_entity_poly.pdbx_seq_one_letter_code
_entity_poly.pdbx_strand_id
1 'polypeptide(L)'
;TYADLKLPCSSVVKKAFEELDVKVQAAYKEGYEGMASLDQELLFQWTGRMVYGLLYYEMLYERDRLLRQGEDFELSADLRERFGRFHLMLQSLIEPISFIGKKPWTIAVFPLKYSADIFSYRDDAINLMFSFGVNGFGFIACLQDNGVIGEKQKEILDKMEGHVLHPIQFEELYARFHYSDYILQYKPKYKIETQDHGIVVEAETAGKQPLFGFWDEDIFAQL
;
A
#
# COMPACT_ATOMS: atom_id res chain seq x y z
N THR A 1 1.49 11.17 18.97
CA THR A 1 2.19 10.02 18.33
C THR A 1 1.18 9.24 17.48
N TYR A 2 1.64 8.45 16.52
CA TYR A 2 0.75 7.57 15.73
C TYR A 2 -0.07 6.60 16.59
N ALA A 3 0.39 6.28 17.80
CA ALA A 3 -0.34 5.48 18.77
C ALA A 3 -1.63 6.15 19.28
N ASP A 4 -1.72 7.46 19.18
CA ASP A 4 -2.87 8.26 19.63
C ASP A 4 -3.86 8.53 18.50
N LEU A 5 -3.58 8.05 17.28
CA LEU A 5 -4.41 8.27 16.11
C LEU A 5 -5.76 7.59 16.27
N LYS A 6 -6.82 8.37 16.27
CA LYS A 6 -8.19 7.88 16.29
C LYS A 6 -8.89 8.17 14.98
N LEU A 7 -9.19 7.13 14.24
CA LEU A 7 -9.98 7.23 13.02
C LEU A 7 -11.46 7.12 13.36
N PRO A 8 -12.30 8.04 12.88
CA PRO A 8 -13.73 7.88 12.99
C PRO A 8 -14.17 6.69 12.15
N CYS A 9 -14.83 5.71 12.77
CA CYS A 9 -15.37 4.56 12.06
C CYS A 9 -16.68 4.09 12.71
N SER A 10 -17.52 3.40 11.95
CA SER A 10 -18.73 2.76 12.48
C SER A 10 -18.36 1.54 13.34
N SER A 11 -19.31 1.10 14.17
CA SER A 11 -19.14 -0.13 14.98
C SER A 11 -18.92 -1.38 14.12
N VAL A 12 -19.51 -1.43 12.92
CA VAL A 12 -19.35 -2.52 11.96
C VAL A 12 -17.91 -2.58 11.45
N VAL A 13 -17.39 -1.43 10.99
CA VAL A 13 -16.00 -1.31 10.54
C VAL A 13 -15.02 -1.66 11.65
N LYS A 14 -15.26 -1.16 12.86
CA LYS A 14 -14.42 -1.45 14.03
C LYS A 14 -14.32 -2.96 14.28
N LYS A 15 -15.47 -3.65 14.31
CA LYS A 15 -15.52 -5.09 14.54
C LYS A 15 -14.78 -5.86 13.43
N ALA A 16 -15.00 -5.49 12.18
CA ALA A 16 -14.31 -6.13 11.06
C ALA A 16 -12.78 -5.96 11.14
N PHE A 17 -12.29 -4.78 11.56
CA PHE A 17 -10.86 -4.59 11.81
C PHE A 17 -10.34 -5.37 13.01
N GLU A 18 -11.10 -5.54 14.09
CA GLU A 18 -10.72 -6.38 15.21
C GLU A 18 -10.55 -7.86 14.76
N GLU A 19 -11.44 -8.36 13.91
CA GLU A 19 -11.33 -9.71 13.34
C GLU A 19 -10.12 -9.84 12.39
N LEU A 20 -9.85 -8.82 11.58
CA LEU A 20 -8.67 -8.74 10.72
C LEU A 20 -7.38 -8.76 11.55
N ASP A 21 -7.31 -7.93 12.61
CA ASP A 21 -6.16 -7.84 13.50
C ASP A 21 -5.84 -9.17 14.18
N VAL A 22 -6.83 -9.94 14.57
CA VAL A 22 -6.63 -11.29 15.14
C VAL A 22 -5.90 -12.21 14.15
N LYS A 23 -6.31 -12.19 12.88
CA LYS A 23 -5.67 -13.00 11.83
C LYS A 23 -4.23 -12.58 11.58
N VAL A 24 -4.01 -11.26 11.45
CA VAL A 24 -2.66 -10.72 11.21
C VAL A 24 -1.74 -10.96 12.42
N GLN A 25 -2.25 -10.80 13.65
CA GLN A 25 -1.47 -11.08 14.86
C GLN A 25 -1.08 -12.56 14.98
N ALA A 26 -1.94 -13.48 14.55
CA ALA A 26 -1.59 -14.89 14.50
C ALA A 26 -0.46 -15.14 13.51
N ALA A 27 -0.58 -14.63 12.29
CA ALA A 27 0.44 -14.74 11.25
C ALA A 27 1.77 -14.07 11.65
N TYR A 28 1.69 -12.88 12.29
CA TYR A 28 2.87 -12.17 12.78
C TYR A 28 3.72 -13.00 13.77
N LYS A 29 3.07 -13.78 14.63
CA LYS A 29 3.78 -14.66 15.60
C LYS A 29 4.57 -15.75 14.91
N GLU A 30 4.16 -16.17 13.72
CA GLU A 30 4.83 -17.17 12.91
C GLU A 30 5.94 -16.56 12.02
N GLY A 31 6.11 -15.22 12.07
CA GLY A 31 7.11 -14.49 11.29
C GLY A 31 6.82 -14.50 9.79
N TYR A 32 7.89 -14.69 8.99
CA TYR A 32 7.79 -14.64 7.53
C TYR A 32 6.75 -15.63 6.95
N GLU A 33 6.81 -16.89 7.36
CA GLU A 33 5.93 -17.94 6.83
C GLU A 33 4.45 -17.63 7.09
N GLY A 34 4.14 -17.16 8.29
CA GLY A 34 2.79 -16.73 8.64
C GLY A 34 2.33 -15.56 7.79
N MET A 35 3.12 -14.49 7.70
CA MET A 35 2.75 -13.31 6.93
C MET A 35 2.64 -13.56 5.43
N ALA A 36 3.54 -14.38 4.87
CA ALA A 36 3.53 -14.75 3.45
C ALA A 36 2.35 -15.67 3.08
N SER A 37 1.79 -16.39 4.05
CA SER A 37 0.63 -17.28 3.86
C SER A 37 -0.71 -16.53 3.83
N LEU A 38 -0.75 -15.26 4.26
CA LEU A 38 -1.97 -14.49 4.27
C LEU A 38 -2.46 -14.17 2.85
N ASP A 39 -3.78 -14.16 2.69
CA ASP A 39 -4.38 -13.73 1.44
C ASP A 39 -4.03 -12.28 1.11
N GLN A 40 -3.79 -12.01 -0.17
CA GLN A 40 -3.37 -10.69 -0.68
C GLN A 40 -4.41 -9.59 -0.41
N GLU A 41 -5.69 -9.93 -0.41
CA GLU A 41 -6.76 -8.97 -0.11
C GLU A 41 -6.78 -8.63 1.38
N LEU A 42 -6.56 -9.63 2.25
CA LEU A 42 -6.42 -9.42 3.68
C LEU A 42 -5.22 -8.51 4.00
N LEU A 43 -4.07 -8.74 3.34
CA LEU A 43 -2.89 -7.88 3.45
C LEU A 43 -3.18 -6.46 2.95
N PHE A 44 -3.92 -6.33 1.84
CA PHE A 44 -4.36 -5.04 1.31
C PHE A 44 -5.25 -4.29 2.31
N GLN A 45 -6.25 -4.94 2.89
CA GLN A 45 -7.14 -4.33 3.87
C GLN A 45 -6.39 -3.88 5.12
N TRP A 46 -5.48 -4.71 5.61
CA TRP A 46 -4.69 -4.41 6.81
C TRP A 46 -3.72 -3.25 6.58
N THR A 47 -2.92 -3.29 5.51
CA THR A 47 -1.96 -2.23 5.17
C THR A 47 -2.69 -0.95 4.75
N GLY A 48 -3.74 -1.10 3.97
CA GLY A 48 -4.55 0.01 3.49
C GLY A 48 -5.19 0.80 4.62
N ARG A 49 -5.64 0.14 5.69
CA ARG A 49 -6.11 0.82 6.91
C ARG A 49 -5.01 1.71 7.52
N MET A 50 -3.77 1.20 7.59
CA MET A 50 -2.66 1.98 8.16
C MET A 50 -2.37 3.21 7.31
N VAL A 51 -2.21 3.02 6.01
CA VAL A 51 -1.95 4.13 5.07
C VAL A 51 -3.11 5.13 5.05
N TYR A 52 -4.35 4.66 5.07
CA TYR A 52 -5.52 5.54 5.16
C TYR A 52 -5.53 6.36 6.46
N GLY A 53 -5.10 5.75 7.57
CA GLY A 53 -4.95 6.43 8.85
C GLY A 53 -3.90 7.53 8.82
N LEU A 54 -2.73 7.26 8.24
CA LEU A 54 -1.67 8.24 8.05
C LEU A 54 -2.15 9.40 7.18
N LEU A 55 -2.74 9.08 6.04
CA LEU A 55 -3.29 10.06 5.10
C LEU A 55 -4.35 10.96 5.75
N TYR A 56 -5.28 10.36 6.50
CA TYR A 56 -6.31 11.12 7.21
C TYR A 56 -5.69 12.09 8.22
N TYR A 57 -4.68 11.64 8.96
CA TYR A 57 -3.98 12.48 9.94
C TYR A 57 -3.23 13.62 9.27
N GLU A 58 -2.51 13.37 8.19
CA GLU A 58 -1.80 14.41 7.43
C GLU A 58 -2.75 15.44 6.84
N MET A 59 -3.88 15.00 6.29
CA MET A 59 -4.90 15.92 5.79
C MET A 59 -5.49 16.80 6.89
N LEU A 60 -5.75 16.25 8.09
CA LEU A 60 -6.23 17.03 9.22
C LEU A 60 -5.19 18.05 9.68
N TYR A 61 -3.94 17.62 9.79
CA TYR A 61 -2.84 18.49 10.22
C TYR A 61 -2.65 19.65 9.24
N GLU A 62 -2.63 19.36 7.94
CA GLU A 62 -2.47 20.37 6.90
C GLU A 62 -3.66 21.33 6.85
N ARG A 63 -4.87 20.83 6.96
CA ARG A 63 -6.08 21.67 7.08
C ARG A 63 -5.99 22.63 8.26
N ASP A 64 -5.63 22.11 9.44
CA ASP A 64 -5.55 22.94 10.64
C ASP A 64 -4.40 23.96 10.55
N ARG A 65 -3.31 23.64 9.85
CA ARG A 65 -2.21 24.56 9.56
C ARG A 65 -2.66 25.70 8.67
N LEU A 66 -3.31 25.42 7.55
CA LEU A 66 -3.79 26.42 6.58
C LEU A 66 -4.86 27.31 7.19
N LEU A 67 -5.83 26.75 7.92
CA LEU A 67 -6.86 27.55 8.59
C LEU A 67 -6.27 28.57 9.60
N ARG A 68 -5.18 28.23 10.31
CA ARG A 68 -4.48 29.18 11.19
C ARG A 68 -3.80 30.30 10.43
N GLN A 69 -3.49 30.10 9.16
CA GLN A 69 -2.91 31.09 8.25
C GLN A 69 -3.99 31.91 7.51
N GLY A 70 -5.27 31.59 7.71
CA GLY A 70 -6.39 32.22 7.01
C GLY A 70 -6.56 31.72 5.57
N GLU A 71 -6.02 30.53 5.28
CA GLU A 71 -6.11 29.86 3.98
C GLU A 71 -7.08 28.69 4.05
N ASP A 72 -7.78 28.42 2.94
CA ASP A 72 -8.66 27.26 2.82
C ASP A 72 -7.87 26.01 2.41
N PHE A 73 -8.23 24.87 2.99
CA PHE A 73 -7.68 23.58 2.61
C PHE A 73 -8.56 22.93 1.53
N GLU A 74 -7.97 22.66 0.38
CA GLU A 74 -8.63 21.95 -0.69
C GLU A 74 -7.70 20.91 -1.33
N LEU A 75 -8.18 19.68 -1.41
CA LEU A 75 -7.50 18.63 -2.18
C LEU A 75 -7.70 18.86 -3.68
N SER A 76 -6.64 18.64 -4.46
CA SER A 76 -6.77 18.62 -5.91
C SER A 76 -7.80 17.55 -6.35
N ALA A 77 -8.42 17.76 -7.51
CA ALA A 77 -9.41 16.83 -8.05
C ALA A 77 -8.82 15.40 -8.21
N ASP A 78 -7.58 15.31 -8.67
CA ASP A 78 -6.86 14.05 -8.85
C ASP A 78 -6.65 13.28 -7.52
N LEU A 79 -6.21 13.98 -6.47
CA LEU A 79 -6.02 13.37 -5.15
C LEU A 79 -7.35 12.95 -4.53
N ARG A 80 -8.39 13.78 -4.67
CA ARG A 80 -9.74 13.47 -4.18
C ARG A 80 -10.28 12.19 -4.84
N GLU A 81 -10.12 12.06 -6.15
CA GLU A 81 -10.54 10.89 -6.90
C GLU A 81 -9.74 9.65 -6.48
N ARG A 82 -8.41 9.77 -6.38
CA ARG A 82 -7.52 8.68 -5.98
C ARG A 82 -7.87 8.16 -4.59
N PHE A 83 -8.01 9.05 -3.62
CA PHE A 83 -8.34 8.69 -2.24
C PHE A 83 -9.78 8.16 -2.09
N GLY A 84 -10.71 8.69 -2.87
CA GLY A 84 -12.08 8.17 -2.93
C GLY A 84 -12.13 6.74 -3.44
N ARG A 85 -11.37 6.41 -4.48
CA ARG A 85 -11.25 5.04 -4.99
C ARG A 85 -10.57 4.11 -3.97
N PHE A 86 -9.53 4.59 -3.31
CA PHE A 86 -8.85 3.84 -2.26
C PHE A 86 -9.79 3.52 -1.10
N HIS A 87 -10.54 4.50 -0.64
CA HIS A 87 -11.56 4.32 0.39
C HIS A 87 -12.62 3.29 -0.04
N LEU A 88 -13.11 3.38 -1.28
CA LEU A 88 -14.05 2.39 -1.83
C LEU A 88 -13.48 0.98 -1.78
N MET A 89 -12.23 0.78 -2.22
CA MET A 89 -11.60 -0.54 -2.21
C MET A 89 -11.46 -1.11 -0.79
N LEU A 90 -11.15 -0.25 0.20
CA LEU A 90 -11.06 -0.68 1.60
C LEU A 90 -12.39 -1.10 2.19
N GLN A 91 -13.52 -0.67 1.61
CA GLN A 91 -14.85 -1.14 2.03
C GLN A 91 -15.08 -2.61 1.72
N SER A 92 -14.23 -3.26 0.91
CA SER A 92 -14.28 -4.72 0.70
C SER A 92 -14.20 -5.52 2.00
N LEU A 93 -13.73 -4.91 3.07
CA LEU A 93 -13.74 -5.51 4.41
C LEU A 93 -15.16 -5.76 4.97
N ILE A 94 -16.13 -4.93 4.59
CA ILE A 94 -17.50 -4.94 5.15
C ILE A 94 -18.59 -5.03 4.08
N GLU A 95 -18.27 -4.71 2.85
CA GLU A 95 -19.21 -4.70 1.72
C GLU A 95 -18.81 -5.76 0.68
N PRO A 96 -19.75 -6.30 -0.08
CA PRO A 96 -19.46 -7.27 -1.13
C PRO A 96 -18.79 -6.59 -2.33
N ILE A 97 -17.50 -6.28 -2.21
CA ILE A 97 -16.67 -5.75 -3.28
C ILE A 97 -15.73 -6.85 -3.75
N SER A 98 -15.72 -7.12 -5.04
CA SER A 98 -14.85 -8.11 -5.66
C SER A 98 -13.87 -7.45 -6.63
N PHE A 99 -12.64 -7.95 -6.65
CA PHE A 99 -11.59 -7.51 -7.55
C PHE A 99 -11.38 -8.54 -8.65
N ILE A 100 -11.64 -8.16 -9.90
CA ILE A 100 -11.50 -9.05 -11.06
C ILE A 100 -10.28 -8.68 -11.91
N GLY A 101 -9.74 -9.65 -12.63
CA GLY A 101 -8.52 -9.46 -13.40
C GLY A 101 -7.27 -9.31 -12.55
N LYS A 102 -6.45 -8.30 -12.87
CA LYS A 102 -5.26 -7.96 -12.06
C LYS A 102 -5.68 -7.31 -10.75
N LYS A 103 -4.97 -7.65 -9.68
CA LYS A 103 -5.18 -6.97 -8.39
C LYS A 103 -4.80 -5.48 -8.53
N PRO A 104 -5.57 -4.56 -7.93
CA PRO A 104 -5.26 -3.13 -7.96
C PRO A 104 -3.98 -2.71 -7.23
N TRP A 105 -3.32 -3.64 -6.57
CA TRP A 105 -2.13 -3.41 -5.72
C TRP A 105 -1.00 -4.39 -6.01
N THR A 106 0.19 -3.98 -5.66
CA THR A 106 1.36 -4.85 -5.47
C THR A 106 1.65 -4.96 -3.97
N ILE A 107 1.68 -6.17 -3.44
CA ILE A 107 2.08 -6.46 -2.07
C ILE A 107 3.07 -7.62 -2.09
N ALA A 108 4.21 -7.42 -1.42
CA ALA A 108 5.25 -8.43 -1.33
C ALA A 108 5.77 -8.57 0.10
N VAL A 109 6.01 -9.82 0.52
CA VAL A 109 6.56 -10.17 1.83
C VAL A 109 7.87 -10.89 1.61
N PHE A 110 8.90 -10.52 2.36
CA PHE A 110 10.26 -11.04 2.23
C PHE A 110 10.78 -11.55 3.56
N PRO A 111 11.51 -12.67 3.58
CA PRO A 111 12.23 -13.08 4.78
C PRO A 111 13.44 -12.15 5.00
N LEU A 112 13.55 -11.58 6.20
CA LEU A 112 14.68 -10.74 6.61
C LEU A 112 15.55 -11.45 7.63
N LYS A 113 16.84 -11.12 7.64
CA LYS A 113 17.70 -11.48 8.75
C LYS A 113 17.12 -10.89 10.03
N TYR A 114 16.80 -11.74 10.98
CA TYR A 114 16.30 -11.30 12.27
C TYR A 114 17.35 -10.45 13.01
N SER A 115 16.94 -9.30 13.47
CA SER A 115 17.65 -8.53 14.47
C SER A 115 16.61 -7.80 15.31
N ALA A 116 16.68 -7.99 16.64
CA ALA A 116 15.77 -7.32 17.57
C ALA A 116 15.90 -5.78 17.53
N ASP A 117 17.04 -5.28 17.04
CA ASP A 117 17.36 -3.85 17.01
C ASP A 117 17.02 -3.18 15.66
N ILE A 118 16.57 -3.97 14.66
CA ILE A 118 16.27 -3.45 13.34
C ILE A 118 14.76 -3.40 13.15
N PHE A 119 14.26 -2.19 13.13
CA PHE A 119 12.93 -1.84 12.65
C PHE A 119 13.09 -0.89 11.46
N SER A 120 12.61 -1.30 10.31
CA SER A 120 12.53 -0.45 9.13
C SER A 120 11.09 -0.01 8.93
N TYR A 121 10.89 1.27 8.63
CA TYR A 121 9.59 1.85 8.33
C TYR A 121 9.74 2.95 7.30
N ARG A 122 8.95 2.87 6.25
CA ARG A 122 8.82 3.92 5.23
C ARG A 122 7.37 4.02 4.80
N ASP A 123 6.91 5.23 4.57
CA ASP A 123 5.62 5.50 3.95
C ASP A 123 5.71 6.66 2.97
N ASP A 124 4.87 6.57 1.95
CA ASP A 124 4.50 7.67 1.09
C ASP A 124 2.96 7.63 0.95
N ALA A 125 2.30 8.31 1.88
CA ALA A 125 0.84 8.26 1.97
C ALA A 125 0.16 8.85 0.73
N ILE A 126 0.79 9.83 0.06
CA ILE A 126 0.26 10.46 -1.16
C ILE A 126 0.28 9.45 -2.32
N ASN A 127 1.34 8.67 -2.43
CA ASN A 127 1.49 7.63 -3.45
C ASN A 127 0.93 6.27 -3.00
N LEU A 128 0.35 6.21 -1.79
CA LEU A 128 -0.23 5.00 -1.21
C LEU A 128 0.77 3.84 -1.15
N MET A 129 2.02 4.18 -0.82
CA MET A 129 3.10 3.23 -0.62
C MET A 129 3.43 3.08 0.85
N PHE A 130 3.84 1.88 1.21
CA PHE A 130 4.17 1.56 2.59
C PHE A 130 5.16 0.41 2.66
N SER A 131 6.12 0.48 3.56
CA SER A 131 6.98 -0.65 3.89
C SER A 131 7.35 -0.68 5.37
N PHE A 132 7.54 -1.88 5.88
CA PHE A 132 8.20 -2.07 7.17
C PHE A 132 8.95 -3.39 7.21
N GLY A 133 9.98 -3.45 8.06
CA GLY A 133 10.76 -4.65 8.34
C GLY A 133 10.83 -4.88 9.84
N VAL A 134 10.37 -6.04 10.30
CA VAL A 134 10.31 -6.42 11.71
C VAL A 134 10.15 -7.93 11.87
N ASN A 135 10.59 -8.47 12.99
CA ASN A 135 10.34 -9.87 13.34
C ASN A 135 10.74 -10.90 12.27
N GLY A 136 11.84 -10.65 11.56
CA GLY A 136 12.36 -11.57 10.54
C GLY A 136 11.64 -11.53 9.20
N PHE A 137 10.78 -10.56 8.94
CA PHE A 137 10.19 -10.33 7.64
C PHE A 137 10.15 -8.84 7.27
N GLY A 138 10.13 -8.57 5.97
CA GLY A 138 9.90 -7.25 5.38
C GLY A 138 8.64 -7.28 4.52
N PHE A 139 7.95 -6.16 4.48
CA PHE A 139 6.69 -5.98 3.77
C PHE A 139 6.74 -4.70 2.93
N ILE A 140 6.41 -4.80 1.65
CA ILE A 140 6.29 -3.65 0.74
C ILE A 140 4.90 -3.69 0.09
N ALA A 141 4.20 -2.57 0.13
CA ALA A 141 2.89 -2.40 -0.51
C ALA A 141 2.83 -1.15 -1.37
N CYS A 142 2.32 -1.30 -2.59
CA CYS A 142 1.88 -0.24 -3.49
C CYS A 142 0.37 -0.46 -3.69
N LEU A 143 -0.46 0.39 -3.08
CA LEU A 143 -1.88 0.06 -2.86
C LEU A 143 -2.80 0.47 -4.01
N GLN A 144 -2.29 1.16 -5.03
CA GLN A 144 -3.04 1.54 -6.24
C GLN A 144 -2.11 1.63 -7.46
N ASP A 145 -1.32 0.59 -7.70
CA ASP A 145 -0.41 0.53 -8.85
C ASP A 145 -0.90 -0.41 -9.97
N ASN A 146 -2.07 -1.07 -9.82
CA ASN A 146 -2.58 -2.10 -10.74
C ASN A 146 -1.61 -3.27 -10.97
N GLY A 147 -0.74 -3.55 -9.98
CA GLY A 147 0.25 -4.61 -10.05
C GLY A 147 1.44 -4.32 -10.99
N VAL A 148 1.52 -3.12 -11.59
CA VAL A 148 2.52 -2.81 -12.62
C VAL A 148 3.92 -2.60 -12.04
N ILE A 149 4.04 -2.13 -10.79
CA ILE A 149 5.33 -2.00 -10.11
C ILE A 149 5.91 -3.38 -9.81
N GLY A 150 5.08 -4.30 -9.32
CA GLY A 150 5.50 -5.69 -9.13
C GLY A 150 5.96 -6.36 -10.42
N GLU A 151 5.27 -6.13 -11.53
CA GLU A 151 5.68 -6.62 -12.84
C GLU A 151 7.01 -5.99 -13.30
N LYS A 152 7.20 -4.68 -13.08
CA LYS A 152 8.46 -3.98 -13.39
C LYS A 152 9.64 -4.56 -12.62
N GLN A 153 9.42 -4.92 -11.35
CA GLN A 153 10.46 -5.46 -10.47
C GLN A 153 10.56 -6.99 -10.48
N LYS A 154 9.77 -7.66 -11.34
CA LYS A 154 9.64 -9.12 -11.33
C LYS A 154 10.99 -9.83 -11.41
N GLU A 155 11.91 -9.41 -12.29
CA GLU A 155 13.23 -10.04 -12.44
C GLU A 155 14.03 -10.03 -11.13
N ILE A 156 13.95 -8.94 -10.37
CA ILE A 156 14.63 -8.80 -9.09
C ILE A 156 13.90 -9.63 -8.02
N LEU A 157 12.57 -9.60 -8.01
CA LEU A 157 11.76 -10.41 -7.09
C LEU A 157 12.03 -11.91 -7.29
N ASP A 158 12.08 -12.38 -8.54
CA ASP A 158 12.40 -13.76 -8.87
C ASP A 158 13.82 -14.17 -8.41
N LYS A 159 14.80 -13.25 -8.49
CA LYS A 159 16.16 -13.49 -7.96
C LYS A 159 16.22 -13.52 -6.43
N MET A 160 15.31 -12.87 -5.77
CA MET A 160 15.25 -12.82 -4.30
C MET A 160 14.42 -13.95 -3.69
N GLU A 161 13.69 -14.70 -4.50
CA GLU A 161 12.87 -15.81 -4.05
C GLU A 161 13.72 -16.85 -3.29
N GLY A 162 13.26 -17.21 -2.11
CA GLY A 162 13.96 -18.15 -1.22
C GLY A 162 15.22 -17.62 -0.52
N HIS A 163 15.56 -16.34 -0.70
CA HIS A 163 16.71 -15.73 -0.03
C HIS A 163 16.29 -14.88 1.16
N VAL A 164 16.97 -15.07 2.30
CA VAL A 164 16.81 -14.20 3.48
C VAL A 164 17.59 -12.90 3.26
N LEU A 165 16.88 -11.79 3.13
CA LEU A 165 17.48 -10.51 2.81
C LEU A 165 18.19 -9.89 4.03
N HIS A 166 19.30 -9.21 3.78
CA HIS A 166 19.85 -8.28 4.74
C HIS A 166 18.97 -7.01 4.81
N PRO A 167 18.81 -6.35 5.97
CA PRO A 167 18.02 -5.12 6.06
C PRO A 167 18.35 -4.06 5.02
N ILE A 168 19.63 -3.85 4.68
CA ILE A 168 20.07 -2.91 3.64
C ILE A 168 19.54 -3.33 2.25
N GLN A 169 19.51 -4.62 1.95
CA GLN A 169 18.94 -5.11 0.68
C GLN A 169 17.43 -4.86 0.61
N PHE A 170 16.75 -4.96 1.75
CA PHE A 170 15.35 -4.64 1.84
C PHE A 170 15.07 -3.14 1.63
N GLU A 171 15.90 -2.26 2.21
CA GLU A 171 15.81 -0.81 1.98
C GLU A 171 16.05 -0.47 0.48
N GLU A 172 17.06 -1.07 -0.14
CA GLU A 172 17.31 -0.91 -1.58
C GLU A 172 16.11 -1.38 -2.41
N LEU A 173 15.50 -2.50 -2.03
CA LEU A 173 14.32 -3.02 -2.72
C LEU A 173 13.15 -2.04 -2.60
N TYR A 174 12.89 -1.49 -1.41
CA TYR A 174 11.88 -0.46 -1.25
C TYR A 174 12.18 0.77 -2.12
N ALA A 175 13.42 1.26 -2.14
CA ALA A 175 13.81 2.37 -2.98
C ALA A 175 13.54 2.09 -4.48
N ARG A 176 13.74 0.85 -4.95
CA ARG A 176 13.40 0.44 -6.32
C ARG A 176 11.90 0.48 -6.59
N PHE A 177 11.07 0.07 -5.65
CA PHE A 177 9.62 0.18 -5.77
C PHE A 177 9.19 1.65 -5.80
N HIS A 178 9.72 2.47 -4.88
CA HIS A 178 9.43 3.89 -4.80
C HIS A 178 9.86 4.63 -6.09
N TYR A 179 11.07 4.36 -6.59
CA TYR A 179 11.53 4.96 -7.84
C TYR A 179 10.71 4.49 -9.05
N SER A 180 10.23 3.25 -9.04
CA SER A 180 9.31 2.77 -10.09
C SER A 180 8.01 3.55 -10.09
N ASP A 181 7.45 3.88 -8.92
CA ASP A 181 6.26 4.73 -8.81
C ASP A 181 6.55 6.17 -9.30
N TYR A 182 7.69 6.72 -8.93
CA TYR A 182 8.13 8.06 -9.36
C TYR A 182 8.21 8.19 -10.89
N ILE A 183 8.72 7.17 -11.59
CA ILE A 183 8.83 7.16 -13.06
C ILE A 183 7.59 6.60 -13.76
N LEU A 184 6.55 6.22 -13.00
CA LEU A 184 5.30 5.69 -13.56
C LEU A 184 4.54 6.81 -14.28
N GLN A 185 4.45 6.71 -15.60
CA GLN A 185 3.77 7.68 -16.45
C GLN A 185 2.27 7.42 -16.60
N TYR A 186 1.83 6.31 -16.05
CA TYR A 186 0.45 5.86 -16.12
C TYR A 186 -0.24 6.03 -14.77
N LYS A 187 -1.32 6.82 -14.75
CA LYS A 187 -2.19 6.86 -13.56
C LYS A 187 -3.13 5.65 -13.58
N PRO A 188 -3.10 4.81 -12.55
CA PRO A 188 -4.00 3.66 -12.46
C PRO A 188 -5.47 4.08 -12.60
N LYS A 189 -6.19 3.37 -13.46
CA LYS A 189 -7.62 3.57 -13.69
C LYS A 189 -8.37 2.30 -13.37
N TYR A 190 -9.61 2.46 -12.95
CA TYR A 190 -10.46 1.37 -12.50
C TYR A 190 -11.83 1.50 -13.13
N LYS A 191 -12.34 0.39 -13.64
CA LYS A 191 -13.73 0.23 -13.99
C LYS A 191 -14.45 -0.24 -12.74
N ILE A 192 -15.44 0.51 -12.29
CA ILE A 192 -16.22 0.22 -11.08
C ILE A 192 -17.66 0.05 -11.52
N GLU A 193 -18.21 -1.14 -11.32
CA GLU A 193 -19.58 -1.48 -11.70
C GLU A 193 -20.36 -1.96 -10.48
N THR A 194 -21.57 -1.41 -10.29
CA THR A 194 -22.52 -1.94 -9.32
C THR A 194 -23.33 -3.04 -9.98
N GLN A 195 -23.33 -4.22 -9.38
CA GLN A 195 -24.08 -5.40 -9.82
C GLN A 195 -25.07 -5.83 -8.73
N ASP A 196 -25.97 -6.76 -9.04
CA ASP A 196 -27.00 -7.25 -8.11
C ASP A 196 -26.41 -7.81 -6.79
N HIS A 197 -25.16 -8.28 -6.83
CA HIS A 197 -24.52 -8.95 -5.70
C HIS A 197 -23.35 -8.13 -5.08
N GLY A 198 -23.21 -6.84 -5.45
CA GLY A 198 -22.17 -5.97 -4.91
C GLY A 198 -21.48 -5.11 -5.95
N ILE A 199 -20.29 -4.66 -5.62
CA ILE A 199 -19.46 -3.82 -6.48
C ILE A 199 -18.32 -4.65 -7.06
N VAL A 200 -18.09 -4.50 -8.35
CA VAL A 200 -16.95 -5.12 -9.05
C VAL A 200 -15.97 -4.03 -9.42
N VAL A 201 -14.72 -4.23 -9.03
CA VAL A 201 -13.59 -3.35 -9.35
C VAL A 201 -12.64 -4.10 -10.28
N GLU A 202 -12.41 -3.55 -11.46
CA GLU A 202 -11.49 -4.08 -12.45
C GLU A 202 -10.39 -3.03 -12.74
N ALA A 203 -9.14 -3.44 -12.58
CA ALA A 203 -8.01 -2.60 -12.96
C ALA A 203 -7.94 -2.50 -14.49
N GLU A 204 -8.02 -1.27 -15.02
CA GLU A 204 -7.88 -1.08 -16.46
C GLU A 204 -6.43 -1.32 -16.88
N THR A 205 -6.27 -2.06 -17.96
CA THR A 205 -4.94 -2.25 -18.57
C THR A 205 -4.51 -0.96 -19.26
N ALA A 206 -3.27 -0.53 -18.99
CA ALA A 206 -2.70 0.57 -19.75
C ALA A 206 -2.64 0.22 -21.24
N GLY A 207 -2.94 1.22 -22.07
CA GLY A 207 -2.85 1.08 -23.51
C GLY A 207 -1.42 0.83 -24.01
N LYS A 208 -1.18 1.04 -25.30
CA LYS A 208 0.12 0.76 -25.97
C LYS A 208 1.27 1.73 -25.60
N GLN A 209 1.04 2.72 -24.74
CA GLN A 209 2.08 3.65 -24.31
C GLN A 209 3.01 3.01 -23.27
N PRO A 210 4.29 3.40 -23.23
CA PRO A 210 5.20 2.93 -22.20
C PRO A 210 4.69 3.33 -20.83
N LEU A 211 4.60 2.34 -19.91
CA LEU A 211 4.10 2.54 -18.56
C LEU A 211 5.04 3.39 -17.71
N PHE A 212 6.34 3.22 -17.92
CA PHE A 212 7.39 3.83 -17.13
C PHE A 212 8.25 4.75 -17.98
N GLY A 213 8.72 5.84 -17.37
CA GLY A 213 9.77 6.68 -17.89
C GLY A 213 11.13 5.96 -17.94
N PHE A 214 12.15 6.70 -18.34
CA PHE A 214 13.50 6.19 -18.34
C PHE A 214 14.00 6.00 -16.90
N TRP A 215 14.67 4.87 -16.66
CA TRP A 215 15.36 4.61 -15.40
C TRP A 215 16.70 5.32 -15.41
N ASP A 216 16.92 6.23 -14.48
CA ASP A 216 18.14 7.00 -14.32
C ASP A 216 18.84 6.54 -13.04
N GLU A 217 20.00 5.92 -13.19
CA GLU A 217 20.77 5.37 -12.06
C GLU A 217 21.35 6.48 -11.16
N ASP A 218 21.65 7.67 -11.72
CA ASP A 218 22.19 8.78 -10.94
C ASP A 218 21.09 9.39 -10.03
N ILE A 219 19.85 9.43 -10.51
CA ILE A 219 18.71 9.85 -9.68
C ILE A 219 18.37 8.76 -8.67
N PHE A 220 18.35 7.49 -9.10
CA PHE A 220 18.06 6.38 -8.19
C PHE A 220 19.06 6.30 -7.03
N ALA A 221 20.35 6.56 -7.27
CA ALA A 221 21.40 6.55 -6.24
C ALA A 221 21.27 7.67 -5.19
N GLN A 222 20.36 8.63 -5.38
CA GLN A 222 20.10 9.72 -4.44
C GLN A 222 18.91 9.44 -3.49
N LEU A 223 18.15 8.37 -3.74
CA LEU A 223 17.03 7.91 -2.93
C LEU A 223 17.48 7.01 -1.78
#